data_3abdb301423f843cda985239bfc189df
#
_entry.id   3abdb301423f843cda985239bfc189df
#
_cell.length_a   1.000
_cell.length_b   1.000
_cell.length_c   1.000
_cell.angle_alpha   90.00
_cell.angle_beta   90.00
_cell.angle_gamma   90.00
#
_symmetry.space_group_name_H-M   'P 1'
#
loop_
_entity.id
_entity.type
_entity.pdbx_description
1 polymer ?
#
loop_
_entity_poly.entity_id
_entity_poly.type
_entity_poly.pdbx_seq_one_letter_code
_entity_poly.pdbx_strand_id
1 'polypeptide(L)'
;PDALFGFALAGGGLNWGLANALGTGRSNSFQAGAYGRTNFGSTYVSGELAFGSNSFATSRSVLTEQLDANFHGQSYALRLEAGNRYGLAAPGGRAGVTPYAALQTQWFHTPAYSETGGDFALAYNSMTANDTRTELGARFDNFTTLSSMPLILRMRLAWAHDFVSTPALNAVFEALPGSNFTVNGAPIPHDSALTSAGAQLFFAPNWSLLAKFDGEFASGSQTYAGTGTLRYVW
;
A
#
# COMPACT_ATOMS: atom_id res chain seq x y z
N PRO A 1 -12.50 22.63 -12.50
CA PRO A 1 -13.14 22.55 -11.20
C PRO A 1 -12.08 22.62 -10.11
N ASP A 2 -12.31 23.42 -9.06
CA ASP A 2 -11.38 23.59 -7.95
C ASP A 2 -11.42 22.41 -6.98
N ALA A 3 -12.43 21.55 -7.11
CA ALA A 3 -12.59 20.33 -6.32
C ALA A 3 -12.84 19.11 -7.21
N LEU A 4 -12.27 17.98 -6.80
CA LEU A 4 -12.43 16.66 -7.38
C LEU A 4 -12.80 15.68 -6.28
N PHE A 5 -13.80 14.84 -6.51
CA PHE A 5 -14.16 13.72 -5.66
C PHE A 5 -14.27 12.45 -6.50
N GLY A 6 -13.91 11.34 -5.92
CA GLY A 6 -13.97 10.07 -6.61
C GLY A 6 -14.00 8.90 -5.65
N PHE A 7 -14.27 7.73 -6.20
CA PHE A 7 -14.19 6.45 -5.51
C PHE A 7 -13.42 5.45 -6.38
N ALA A 8 -12.89 4.41 -5.74
CA ALA A 8 -12.21 3.32 -6.41
C ALA A 8 -12.58 1.99 -5.75
N LEU A 9 -12.64 0.95 -6.57
CA LEU A 9 -12.79 -0.43 -6.12
C LEU A 9 -11.61 -1.22 -6.70
N ALA A 10 -11.04 -2.11 -5.90
CA ALA A 10 -9.95 -2.97 -6.32
C ALA A 10 -10.11 -4.39 -5.75
N GLY A 11 -9.60 -5.37 -6.47
CA GLY A 11 -9.46 -6.75 -6.02
C GLY A 11 -8.07 -7.24 -6.34
N GLY A 12 -7.54 -8.12 -5.51
CA GLY A 12 -6.20 -8.66 -5.70
C GLY A 12 -6.00 -10.00 -4.99
N GLY A 13 -4.93 -10.69 -5.36
CA GLY A 13 -4.48 -11.91 -4.71
C GLY A 13 -2.97 -11.88 -4.49
N LEU A 14 -2.53 -12.49 -3.39
CA LEU A 14 -1.14 -12.63 -3.02
C LEU A 14 -0.87 -14.08 -2.64
N ASN A 15 0.26 -14.62 -3.07
CA ASN A 15 0.78 -15.90 -2.59
C ASN A 15 2.18 -15.66 -2.01
N TRP A 16 2.49 -16.32 -0.91
CA TRP A 16 3.81 -16.25 -0.28
C TRP A 16 4.26 -17.62 0.21
N GLY A 17 5.55 -17.77 0.39
CA GLY A 17 6.17 -18.94 0.98
C GLY A 17 7.29 -18.56 1.94
N LEU A 18 7.41 -19.29 3.03
CA LEU A 18 8.53 -19.17 3.95
C LEU A 18 9.73 -19.98 3.43
N ALA A 19 10.93 -19.51 3.75
CA ALA A 19 12.15 -20.26 3.45
C ALA A 19 12.10 -21.69 4.05
N ASN A 20 12.83 -22.61 3.45
CA ASN A 20 12.91 -24.02 3.87
C ASN A 20 11.56 -24.77 3.93
N ALA A 21 10.59 -24.33 3.12
CA ALA A 21 9.25 -24.93 3.07
C ALA A 21 8.51 -24.97 4.42
N LEU A 22 8.83 -24.06 5.34
CA LEU A 22 8.23 -23.99 6.68
C LEU A 22 6.78 -23.56 6.67
N GLY A 23 6.29 -23.02 5.55
CA GLY A 23 4.90 -22.66 5.38
C GLY A 23 4.64 -21.87 4.12
N THR A 24 3.39 -21.83 3.74
CA THR A 24 2.88 -21.07 2.60
C THR A 24 1.60 -20.36 2.99
N GLY A 25 1.21 -19.38 2.21
CA GLY A 25 -0.08 -18.75 2.38
C GLY A 25 -0.55 -18.05 1.11
N ARG A 26 -1.84 -17.81 1.08
CA ARG A 26 -2.51 -17.02 0.05
C ARG A 26 -3.48 -16.05 0.70
N SER A 27 -3.68 -14.92 0.03
CA SER A 27 -4.68 -13.95 0.43
C SER A 27 -5.45 -13.48 -0.81
N ASN A 28 -6.76 -13.35 -0.68
CA ASN A 28 -7.60 -12.64 -1.62
C ASN A 28 -8.12 -11.39 -0.93
N SER A 29 -8.03 -10.25 -1.59
CA SER A 29 -8.42 -8.95 -1.04
C SER A 29 -9.46 -8.26 -1.91
N PHE A 30 -10.38 -7.58 -1.27
CA PHE A 30 -11.26 -6.58 -1.86
C PHE A 30 -11.01 -5.25 -1.14
N GLN A 31 -10.93 -4.18 -1.90
CA GLN A 31 -10.72 -2.84 -1.36
C GLN A 31 -11.73 -1.86 -1.98
N ALA A 32 -12.20 -0.94 -1.16
CA ALA A 32 -13.03 0.18 -1.58
C ALA A 32 -12.46 1.47 -0.98
N GLY A 33 -12.42 2.53 -1.76
CA GLY A 33 -11.89 3.81 -1.30
C GLY A 33 -12.66 4.98 -1.88
N ALA A 34 -12.65 6.08 -1.14
CA ALA A 34 -13.12 7.38 -1.59
C ALA A 34 -12.01 8.41 -1.40
N TYR A 35 -11.91 9.35 -2.30
CA TYR A 35 -10.92 10.41 -2.24
C TYR A 35 -11.51 11.75 -2.64
N GLY A 36 -10.94 12.80 -2.08
CA GLY A 36 -11.27 14.18 -2.43
C GLY A 36 -10.02 15.03 -2.50
N ARG A 37 -10.03 16.00 -3.40
CA ARG A 37 -8.98 17.01 -3.53
C ARG A 37 -9.61 18.35 -3.85
N THR A 38 -9.12 19.39 -3.20
CA THR A 38 -9.46 20.79 -3.55
C THR A 38 -8.19 21.60 -3.79
N ASN A 39 -8.26 22.54 -4.73
CA ASN A 39 -7.16 23.41 -5.06
C ASN A 39 -7.49 24.87 -4.66
N PHE A 40 -6.54 25.52 -4.04
CA PHE A 40 -6.57 26.93 -3.65
C PHE A 40 -5.41 27.64 -4.38
N GLY A 41 -5.63 28.02 -5.64
CA GLY A 41 -4.56 28.49 -6.52
C GLY A 41 -3.54 27.38 -6.80
N SER A 42 -2.28 27.60 -6.41
CA SER A 42 -1.18 26.62 -6.56
C SER A 42 -1.12 25.58 -5.43
N THR A 43 -1.81 25.82 -4.31
CA THR A 43 -1.89 24.92 -3.16
C THR A 43 -3.04 23.95 -3.33
N TYR A 44 -2.86 22.71 -2.88
CA TYR A 44 -3.93 21.73 -2.78
C TYR A 44 -3.98 21.06 -1.40
N VAL A 45 -5.16 20.56 -1.07
CA VAL A 45 -5.39 19.64 0.04
C VAL A 45 -6.15 18.44 -0.51
N SER A 46 -5.77 17.23 -0.13
CA SER A 46 -6.49 16.01 -0.46
C SER A 46 -6.67 15.12 0.76
N GLY A 47 -7.75 14.34 0.75
CA GLY A 47 -8.07 13.34 1.73
C GLY A 47 -8.49 12.04 1.05
N GLU A 48 -8.13 10.92 1.65
CA GLU A 48 -8.43 9.58 1.15
C GLU A 48 -8.88 8.71 2.32
N LEU A 49 -9.92 7.92 2.10
CA LEU A 49 -10.43 6.90 3.00
C LEU A 49 -10.44 5.58 2.26
N ALA A 50 -9.97 4.52 2.89
CA ALA A 50 -10.03 3.19 2.30
C ALA A 50 -10.48 2.16 3.33
N PHE A 51 -11.20 1.17 2.84
CA PHE A 51 -11.61 -0.05 3.53
C PHE A 51 -11.10 -1.25 2.75
N GLY A 52 -10.60 -2.27 3.45
CA GLY A 52 -10.19 -3.53 2.86
C GLY A 52 -10.75 -4.73 3.61
N SER A 53 -11.12 -5.77 2.88
CA SER A 53 -11.50 -7.07 3.41
C SER A 53 -10.59 -8.12 2.78
N ASN A 54 -9.93 -8.92 3.61
CA ASN A 54 -8.92 -9.88 3.20
C ASN A 54 -9.29 -11.28 3.71
N SER A 55 -9.26 -12.26 2.83
CA SER A 55 -9.41 -13.68 3.19
C SER A 55 -8.04 -14.35 3.11
N PHE A 56 -7.61 -14.98 4.19
CA PHE A 56 -6.32 -15.65 4.28
C PHE A 56 -6.51 -17.15 4.38
N ALA A 57 -5.65 -17.89 3.69
CA ALA A 57 -5.45 -19.32 3.90
C ALA A 57 -3.96 -19.55 4.09
N THR A 58 -3.58 -20.14 5.21
CA THR A 58 -2.19 -20.43 5.57
C THR A 58 -2.00 -21.90 5.82
N SER A 59 -0.82 -22.40 5.48
CA SER A 59 -0.40 -23.78 5.74
C SER A 59 1.02 -23.75 6.29
N ARG A 60 1.23 -24.36 7.45
CA ARG A 60 2.51 -24.40 8.17
C ARG A 60 2.88 -25.86 8.43
N SER A 61 4.15 -26.21 8.21
CA SER A 61 4.66 -27.57 8.47
C SER A 61 5.49 -27.59 9.75
N VAL A 62 5.17 -28.49 10.65
CA VAL A 62 5.91 -28.71 11.90
C VAL A 62 6.16 -30.22 12.04
N LEU A 63 7.43 -30.61 11.99
CA LEU A 63 7.81 -32.04 11.96
C LEU A 63 7.10 -32.78 10.80
N THR A 64 6.17 -33.64 11.12
CA THR A 64 5.38 -34.44 10.15
C THR A 64 3.94 -33.93 9.99
N GLU A 65 3.55 -32.87 10.73
CA GLU A 65 2.21 -32.34 10.72
C GLU A 65 2.12 -31.11 9.78
N GLN A 66 0.98 -31.03 9.09
CA GLN A 66 0.60 -29.86 8.32
C GLN A 66 -0.57 -29.17 9.03
N LEU A 67 -0.37 -27.89 9.34
CA LEU A 67 -1.30 -27.10 10.13
C LEU A 67 -1.88 -25.99 9.25
N ASP A 68 -3.19 -26.01 9.09
CA ASP A 68 -3.90 -25.12 8.17
C ASP A 68 -4.80 -24.17 8.94
N ALA A 69 -4.87 -22.91 8.51
CA ALA A 69 -5.81 -21.93 9.02
C ALA A 69 -6.47 -21.13 7.90
N ASN A 70 -7.74 -20.78 8.11
CA ASN A 70 -8.49 -19.86 7.27
C ASN A 70 -9.11 -18.78 8.15
N PHE A 71 -8.87 -17.52 7.82
CA PHE A 71 -9.40 -16.40 8.58
C PHE A 71 -9.60 -15.16 7.69
N HIS A 72 -10.31 -14.15 8.20
CA HIS A 72 -10.58 -12.92 7.50
C HIS A 72 -10.02 -11.75 8.31
N GLY A 73 -9.34 -10.81 7.63
CA GLY A 73 -8.87 -9.59 8.22
C GLY A 73 -9.54 -8.37 7.57
N GLN A 74 -9.67 -7.30 8.32
CA GLN A 74 -10.21 -6.04 7.84
C GLN A 74 -9.19 -4.92 8.01
N SER A 75 -9.11 -4.04 7.03
CA SER A 75 -8.25 -2.87 7.08
C SER A 75 -9.03 -1.59 6.86
N TYR A 76 -8.59 -0.53 7.53
CA TYR A 76 -9.09 0.82 7.36
C TYR A 76 -7.88 1.73 7.21
N ALA A 77 -7.97 2.71 6.31
CA ALA A 77 -6.92 3.68 6.11
C ALA A 77 -7.51 5.08 5.92
N LEU A 78 -6.79 6.06 6.45
CA LEU A 78 -7.02 7.49 6.25
C LEU A 78 -5.70 8.10 5.80
N ARG A 79 -5.73 8.93 4.74
CA ARG A 79 -4.59 9.76 4.32
C ARG A 79 -5.05 11.19 4.13
N LEU A 80 -4.26 12.14 4.65
CA LEU A 80 -4.38 13.56 4.41
C LEU A 80 -3.06 14.06 3.81
N GLU A 81 -3.16 14.91 2.81
CA GLU A 81 -1.99 15.45 2.11
C GLU A 81 -2.23 16.90 1.72
N ALA A 82 -1.18 17.72 1.83
CA ALA A 82 -1.17 19.09 1.35
C ALA A 82 0.14 19.38 0.61
N GLY A 83 0.08 20.19 -0.43
CA GLY A 83 1.24 20.59 -1.21
C GLY A 83 1.00 21.87 -2.00
N ASN A 84 2.09 22.46 -2.49
CA ASN A 84 2.04 23.68 -3.30
C ASN A 84 2.89 23.50 -4.57
N ARG A 85 2.29 23.76 -5.74
CA ARG A 85 2.96 23.61 -7.03
C ARG A 85 3.65 24.90 -7.47
N TYR A 86 4.94 24.80 -7.72
CA TYR A 86 5.77 25.86 -8.32
C TYR A 86 6.05 25.51 -9.78
N GLY A 87 5.71 26.44 -10.67
CA GLY A 87 6.05 26.33 -12.10
C GLY A 87 7.54 26.51 -12.32
N LEU A 88 8.11 25.65 -13.17
CA LEU A 88 9.50 25.72 -13.61
C LEU A 88 9.55 26.02 -15.11
N ALA A 89 10.47 26.88 -15.52
CA ALA A 89 10.77 27.05 -16.93
C ALA A 89 11.49 25.82 -17.46
N ALA A 90 10.92 25.18 -18.50
CA ALA A 90 11.51 24.00 -19.13
C ALA A 90 11.51 24.16 -20.65
N PRO A 91 12.60 23.77 -21.34
CA PRO A 91 12.62 23.73 -22.80
C PRO A 91 11.53 22.82 -23.36
N GLY A 92 10.70 23.34 -24.28
CA GLY A 92 9.70 22.56 -24.98
C GLY A 92 8.45 22.16 -24.21
N GLY A 93 8.23 22.71 -22.98
CA GLY A 93 7.07 22.33 -22.19
C GLY A 93 6.84 23.13 -20.93
N ARG A 94 5.87 22.68 -20.14
CA ARG A 94 5.57 23.20 -18.80
C ARG A 94 6.02 22.17 -17.77
N ALA A 95 6.97 22.54 -16.92
CA ALA A 95 7.40 21.72 -15.81
C ALA A 95 6.93 22.33 -14.47
N GLY A 96 6.89 21.51 -13.44
CA GLY A 96 6.59 21.96 -12.10
C GLY A 96 7.22 21.08 -11.04
N VAL A 97 7.44 21.64 -9.87
CA VAL A 97 7.78 20.93 -8.65
C VAL A 97 6.73 21.22 -7.60
N THR A 98 6.30 20.19 -6.91
CA THR A 98 5.28 20.26 -5.87
C THR A 98 5.81 19.62 -4.60
N PRO A 99 6.47 20.39 -3.70
CA PRO A 99 6.71 19.92 -2.34
C PRO A 99 5.37 19.64 -1.65
N TYR A 100 5.34 18.59 -0.85
CA TYR A 100 4.14 18.18 -0.12
C TYR A 100 4.49 17.51 1.20
N ALA A 101 3.52 17.49 2.09
CA ALA A 101 3.51 16.72 3.31
C ALA A 101 2.23 15.88 3.39
N ALA A 102 2.34 14.68 3.94
CA ALA A 102 1.19 13.82 4.16
C ALA A 102 1.26 13.11 5.51
N LEU A 103 0.09 12.80 6.04
CA LEU A 103 -0.12 11.94 7.20
C LEU A 103 -1.06 10.82 6.78
N GLN A 104 -0.68 9.59 7.07
CA GLN A 104 -1.48 8.41 6.82
C GLN A 104 -1.58 7.60 8.10
N THR A 105 -2.74 7.01 8.37
CA THR A 105 -2.91 6.04 9.43
C THR A 105 -3.69 4.84 8.92
N GLN A 106 -3.29 3.65 9.33
CA GLN A 106 -3.89 2.38 8.93
C GLN A 106 -4.14 1.53 10.15
N TRP A 107 -5.25 0.82 10.15
CA TRP A 107 -5.60 -0.20 11.13
C TRP A 107 -5.87 -1.50 10.40
N PHE A 108 -5.30 -2.57 10.88
CA PHE A 108 -5.55 -3.91 10.39
C PHE A 108 -6.03 -4.78 11.54
N HIS A 109 -7.27 -5.23 11.45
CA HIS A 109 -7.89 -6.11 12.44
C HIS A 109 -7.91 -7.55 11.94
N THR A 110 -7.35 -8.44 12.73
CA THR A 110 -7.45 -9.90 12.57
C THR A 110 -8.28 -10.44 13.72
N PRO A 111 -9.40 -11.13 13.50
CA PRO A 111 -10.15 -11.80 14.55
C PRO A 111 -9.34 -12.96 15.14
N ALA A 112 -9.79 -13.51 16.26
CA ALA A 112 -9.25 -14.76 16.77
C ALA A 112 -9.49 -15.89 15.75
N TYR A 113 -8.51 -16.77 15.59
CA TYR A 113 -8.59 -17.93 14.71
C TYR A 113 -7.71 -19.07 15.23
N SER A 114 -7.95 -20.26 14.75
CA SER A 114 -7.19 -21.47 15.11
C SER A 114 -6.68 -22.19 13.86
N GLU A 115 -5.55 -22.84 14.03
CA GLU A 115 -5.04 -23.84 13.08
C GLU A 115 -5.74 -25.18 13.32
N THR A 116 -5.74 -26.02 12.30
CA THR A 116 -6.20 -27.42 12.36
C THR A 116 -5.15 -28.32 11.73
N GLY A 117 -5.12 -29.61 12.08
CA GLY A 117 -4.28 -30.61 11.40
C GLY A 117 -3.26 -31.34 12.27
N GLY A 118 -3.20 -31.07 13.59
CA GLY A 118 -2.32 -31.82 14.47
C GLY A 118 -2.20 -31.28 15.89
N ASP A 119 -1.37 -31.92 16.70
CA ASP A 119 -1.16 -31.56 18.12
C ASP A 119 -0.39 -30.23 18.29
N PHE A 120 0.35 -29.78 17.26
CA PHE A 120 1.04 -28.50 17.24
C PHE A 120 0.18 -27.32 16.74
N ALA A 121 -1.13 -27.53 16.58
CA ALA A 121 -2.06 -26.49 16.18
C ALA A 121 -2.13 -25.37 17.23
N LEU A 122 -2.14 -24.13 16.74
CA LEU A 122 -2.17 -22.92 17.54
C LEU A 122 -3.52 -22.22 17.44
N ALA A 123 -4.03 -21.77 18.55
CA ALA A 123 -5.10 -20.78 18.63
C ALA A 123 -4.50 -19.38 18.83
N TYR A 124 -4.95 -18.45 18.03
CA TYR A 124 -4.48 -17.06 18.03
C TYR A 124 -5.59 -16.12 18.53
N ASN A 125 -5.21 -15.21 19.41
CA ASN A 125 -6.13 -14.18 19.86
C ASN A 125 -6.36 -13.11 18.76
N SER A 126 -7.47 -12.40 18.85
CA SER A 126 -7.71 -11.24 17.98
C SER A 126 -6.65 -10.17 18.22
N MET A 127 -6.27 -9.50 17.15
CA MET A 127 -5.27 -8.44 17.19
C MET A 127 -5.69 -7.28 16.28
N THR A 128 -5.35 -6.07 16.69
CA THR A 128 -5.41 -4.90 15.81
C THR A 128 -4.01 -4.27 15.75
N ALA A 129 -3.43 -4.27 14.55
CA ALA A 129 -2.20 -3.55 14.28
C ALA A 129 -2.56 -2.13 13.80
N ASN A 130 -1.80 -1.16 14.25
CA ASN A 130 -1.92 0.24 13.83
C ASN A 130 -0.56 0.72 13.31
N ASP A 131 -0.59 1.40 12.18
CA ASP A 131 0.55 2.08 11.62
C ASP A 131 0.17 3.52 11.28
N THR A 132 0.94 4.48 11.78
CA THR A 132 0.82 5.90 11.44
C THR A 132 2.11 6.34 10.78
N ARG A 133 1.99 6.89 9.57
CA ARG A 133 3.12 7.31 8.72
C ARG A 133 3.03 8.79 8.40
N THR A 134 4.14 9.49 8.55
CA THR A 134 4.33 10.83 7.96
C THR A 134 5.16 10.73 6.69
N GLU A 135 4.89 11.59 5.74
CA GLU A 135 5.61 11.63 4.46
C GLU A 135 5.94 13.09 4.11
N LEU A 136 7.21 13.35 3.77
CA LEU A 136 7.69 14.62 3.25
C LEU A 136 8.37 14.38 1.91
N GLY A 137 7.93 15.09 0.87
CA GLY A 137 8.45 14.82 -0.46
C GLY A 137 8.23 15.92 -1.47
N ALA A 138 8.66 15.64 -2.69
CA ALA A 138 8.42 16.48 -3.85
C ALA A 138 7.96 15.64 -5.03
N ARG A 139 6.97 16.15 -5.75
CA ARG A 139 6.54 15.64 -7.04
C ARG A 139 7.03 16.56 -8.14
N PHE A 140 7.48 15.97 -9.23
CA PHE A 140 7.91 16.65 -10.43
C PHE A 140 6.98 16.26 -11.57
N ASP A 141 6.55 17.23 -12.33
CA ASP A 141 5.76 17.02 -13.54
C ASP A 141 6.37 17.79 -14.73
N ASN A 142 6.28 17.18 -15.90
CA ASN A 142 6.67 17.81 -17.15
C ASN A 142 5.65 17.45 -18.23
N PHE A 143 5.12 18.48 -18.90
CA PHE A 143 4.21 18.37 -20.03
C PHE A 143 5.00 18.67 -21.31
N THR A 144 5.21 17.66 -22.13
CA THR A 144 5.98 17.74 -23.36
C THR A 144 5.26 16.98 -24.49
N THR A 145 5.92 16.74 -25.60
CA THR A 145 5.39 15.96 -26.74
C THR A 145 6.39 14.90 -27.15
N LEU A 146 5.88 13.77 -27.57
CA LEU A 146 6.63 12.67 -28.21
C LEU A 146 6.02 12.45 -29.61
N SER A 147 6.77 12.73 -30.67
CA SER A 147 6.27 12.59 -32.06
C SER A 147 4.91 13.27 -32.27
N SER A 148 4.75 14.50 -31.77
CA SER A 148 3.52 15.30 -31.79
C SER A 148 2.39 14.81 -30.87
N MET A 149 2.55 13.71 -30.18
CA MET A 149 1.59 13.23 -29.16
C MET A 149 1.90 13.88 -27.81
N PRO A 150 0.90 14.41 -27.09
CA PRO A 150 1.11 14.92 -25.74
C PRO A 150 1.63 13.83 -24.80
N LEU A 151 2.67 14.16 -24.04
CA LEU A 151 3.33 13.30 -23.06
C LEU A 151 3.42 14.01 -21.71
N ILE A 152 2.96 13.37 -20.67
CA ILE A 152 3.12 13.83 -19.29
C ILE A 152 4.08 12.89 -18.56
N LEU A 153 5.20 13.46 -18.11
CA LEU A 153 6.15 12.78 -17.25
C LEU A 153 5.89 13.17 -15.80
N ARG A 154 5.93 12.22 -14.89
CA ARG A 154 5.77 12.44 -13.45
C ARG A 154 6.82 11.66 -12.69
N MET A 155 7.35 12.29 -11.63
CA MET A 155 8.26 11.65 -10.69
C MET A 155 7.90 12.07 -9.26
N ARG A 156 8.12 11.21 -8.29
CA ARG A 156 8.02 11.50 -6.86
C ARG A 156 9.27 11.01 -6.15
N LEU A 157 9.78 11.82 -5.25
CA LEU A 157 10.79 11.45 -4.28
C LEU A 157 10.30 11.91 -2.92
N ALA A 158 10.29 11.03 -1.94
CA ALA A 158 9.87 11.35 -0.59
C ALA A 158 10.62 10.52 0.45
N TRP A 159 10.66 11.05 1.66
CA TRP A 159 11.00 10.35 2.88
C TRP A 159 9.71 10.08 3.65
N ALA A 160 9.55 8.85 4.12
CA ALA A 160 8.47 8.45 4.98
C ALA A 160 9.01 7.96 6.32
N HIS A 161 8.30 8.30 7.40
CA HIS A 161 8.59 7.85 8.75
C HIS A 161 7.37 7.16 9.35
N ASP A 162 7.55 5.90 9.76
CA ASP A 162 6.52 5.05 10.33
C ASP A 162 6.61 5.05 11.86
N PHE A 163 5.54 5.47 12.52
CA PHE A 163 5.36 5.39 13.98
C PHE A 163 4.71 4.07 14.33
N VAL A 164 5.46 2.99 14.19
CA VAL A 164 4.92 1.64 14.35
C VAL A 164 5.10 1.14 15.76
N SER A 165 4.05 0.53 16.32
CA SER A 165 4.21 -0.42 17.42
C SER A 165 4.58 -1.78 16.83
N THR A 166 5.58 -2.46 17.39
CA THR A 166 5.92 -3.83 16.98
C THR A 166 4.69 -4.72 17.15
N PRO A 167 4.12 -5.25 16.05
CA PRO A 167 2.95 -6.10 16.16
C PRO A 167 3.33 -7.40 16.87
N ALA A 168 2.61 -7.73 17.92
CA ALA A 168 2.81 -8.97 18.69
C ALA A 168 1.52 -9.76 18.71
N LEU A 169 1.58 -11.04 18.38
CA LEU A 169 0.45 -11.94 18.34
C LEU A 169 0.57 -12.97 19.49
N ASN A 170 -0.45 -13.06 20.31
CA ASN A 170 -0.52 -14.08 21.36
C ASN A 170 -1.10 -15.36 20.80
N ALA A 171 -0.40 -16.47 21.04
CA ALA A 171 -0.79 -17.79 20.62
C ALA A 171 -0.77 -18.77 21.80
N VAL A 172 -1.54 -19.84 21.70
CA VAL A 172 -1.60 -20.94 22.65
C VAL A 172 -1.68 -22.24 21.86
N PHE A 173 -0.99 -23.30 22.30
CA PHE A 173 -1.20 -24.64 21.74
C PHE A 173 -2.59 -25.15 22.11
N GLU A 174 -3.37 -25.58 21.13
CA GLU A 174 -4.70 -26.12 21.38
C GLU A 174 -4.66 -27.40 22.26
N ALA A 175 -3.67 -28.26 22.04
CA ALA A 175 -3.46 -29.47 22.80
C ALA A 175 -2.93 -29.22 24.23
N LEU A 176 -2.43 -27.99 24.54
CA LEU A 176 -1.86 -27.67 25.86
C LEU A 176 -2.40 -26.32 26.38
N PRO A 177 -3.61 -26.27 26.93
CA PRO A 177 -4.17 -25.07 27.50
C PRO A 177 -3.25 -24.47 28.57
N GLY A 178 -3.04 -23.14 28.54
CA GLY A 178 -2.14 -22.42 29.46
C GLY A 178 -0.70 -22.26 28.96
N SER A 179 -0.34 -22.79 27.80
CA SER A 179 0.97 -22.60 27.14
C SER A 179 1.03 -21.31 26.31
N ASN A 180 0.58 -20.19 26.86
CA ASN A 180 0.55 -18.92 26.14
C ASN A 180 1.98 -18.45 25.83
N PHE A 181 2.18 -17.98 24.62
CA PHE A 181 3.41 -17.33 24.19
C PHE A 181 3.11 -16.20 23.20
N THR A 182 4.05 -15.28 23.09
CA THR A 182 3.93 -14.14 22.19
C THR A 182 4.85 -14.36 20.99
N VAL A 183 4.28 -14.22 19.79
CA VAL A 183 5.02 -14.19 18.53
C VAL A 183 5.15 -12.73 18.11
N ASN A 184 6.38 -12.23 18.06
CA ASN A 184 6.63 -10.90 17.54
C ASN A 184 6.66 -10.94 16.01
N GLY A 185 5.98 -10.00 15.36
CA GLY A 185 6.08 -9.78 13.93
C GLY A 185 7.47 -9.30 13.50
N ALA A 186 7.75 -9.36 12.22
CA ALA A 186 8.96 -8.76 11.67
C ALA A 186 8.98 -7.25 11.97
N PRO A 187 10.11 -6.68 12.41
CA PRO A 187 10.20 -5.24 12.64
C PRO A 187 10.01 -4.50 11.33
N ILE A 188 9.15 -3.47 11.35
CA ILE A 188 8.96 -2.56 10.22
C ILE A 188 10.01 -1.46 10.37
N PRO A 189 10.81 -1.17 9.31
CA PRO A 189 11.74 -0.06 9.34
C PRO A 189 11.01 1.26 9.56
N HIS A 190 11.51 2.10 10.47
CA HIS A 190 10.89 3.38 10.74
C HIS A 190 11.03 4.38 9.60
N ASP A 191 12.11 4.30 8.83
CA ASP A 191 12.41 5.25 7.77
C ASP A 191 12.49 4.56 6.42
N SER A 192 11.83 5.12 5.42
CA SER A 192 11.87 4.65 4.04
C SER A 192 12.00 5.78 3.03
N ALA A 193 12.68 5.50 1.92
CA ALA A 193 12.72 6.34 0.74
C ALA A 193 11.67 5.88 -0.26
N LEU A 194 10.78 6.79 -0.63
CA LEU A 194 9.73 6.53 -1.61
C LEU A 194 10.10 7.15 -2.95
N THR A 195 10.00 6.35 -4.01
CA THR A 195 10.22 6.81 -5.37
C THR A 195 9.05 6.42 -6.25
N SER A 196 8.69 7.27 -7.20
CA SER A 196 7.86 6.84 -8.32
C SER A 196 8.25 7.57 -9.59
N ALA A 197 8.07 6.91 -10.73
CA ALA A 197 8.24 7.49 -12.05
C ALA A 197 7.09 7.01 -12.94
N GLY A 198 6.53 7.91 -13.75
CA GLY A 198 5.44 7.59 -14.66
C GLY A 198 5.47 8.42 -15.92
N ALA A 199 5.00 7.81 -17.00
CA ALA A 199 4.83 8.45 -18.30
C ALA A 199 3.42 8.17 -18.81
N GLN A 200 2.68 9.23 -19.13
CA GLN A 200 1.35 9.15 -19.71
C GLN A 200 1.37 9.73 -21.12
N LEU A 201 1.12 8.89 -22.11
CA LEU A 201 1.07 9.25 -23.51
C LEU A 201 -0.39 9.32 -23.97
N PHE A 202 -0.77 10.43 -24.64
CA PHE A 202 -2.07 10.59 -25.28
C PHE A 202 -1.90 10.29 -26.78
N PHE A 203 -2.16 9.06 -27.16
CA PHE A 203 -1.84 8.55 -28.50
C PHE A 203 -3.01 8.65 -29.49
N ALA A 204 -4.22 8.88 -29.01
CA ALA A 204 -5.40 9.13 -29.86
C ALA A 204 -6.39 10.07 -29.11
N PRO A 205 -7.37 10.66 -29.81
CA PRO A 205 -8.46 11.40 -29.16
C PRO A 205 -9.13 10.54 -28.09
N ASN A 206 -9.22 11.08 -26.89
CA ASN A 206 -9.82 10.43 -25.73
C ASN A 206 -9.08 9.21 -25.15
N TRP A 207 -7.97 8.75 -25.75
CA TRP A 207 -7.20 7.60 -25.30
C TRP A 207 -5.85 8.01 -24.71
N SER A 208 -5.51 7.47 -23.56
CA SER A 208 -4.17 7.59 -23.00
C SER A 208 -3.67 6.28 -22.37
N LEU A 209 -2.37 6.08 -22.46
CA LEU A 209 -1.65 4.97 -21.82
C LEU A 209 -0.73 5.56 -20.76
N LEU A 210 -0.84 5.08 -19.51
CA LEU A 210 0.06 5.39 -18.43
C LEU A 210 0.88 4.15 -18.08
N ALA A 211 2.19 4.30 -18.04
CA ALA A 211 3.11 3.36 -17.41
C ALA A 211 3.67 4.02 -16.15
N LYS A 212 3.67 3.31 -15.02
CA LYS A 212 4.13 3.83 -13.73
C LYS A 212 4.96 2.78 -13.01
N PHE A 213 6.05 3.21 -12.39
CA PHE A 213 6.85 2.47 -11.42
C PHE A 213 6.71 3.13 -10.05
N ASP A 214 6.55 2.33 -9.00
CA ASP A 214 6.61 2.74 -7.60
C ASP A 214 7.64 1.89 -6.88
N GLY A 215 8.43 2.51 -6.00
CA GLY A 215 9.42 1.85 -5.17
C GLY A 215 9.45 2.42 -3.76
N GLU A 216 9.58 1.55 -2.78
CA GLU A 216 9.85 1.88 -1.37
C GLU A 216 11.08 1.12 -0.93
N PHE A 217 12.05 1.84 -0.38
CA PHE A 217 13.36 1.32 0.01
C PHE A 217 13.65 1.70 1.46
N ALA A 218 13.80 0.68 2.30
CA ALA A 218 14.11 0.82 3.71
C ALA A 218 15.20 -0.15 4.13
N SER A 219 15.71 0.00 5.33
CA SER A 219 16.71 -0.94 5.87
C SER A 219 16.10 -2.34 6.01
N GLY A 220 16.63 -3.30 5.23
CA GLY A 220 16.16 -4.69 5.25
C GLY A 220 14.84 -4.96 4.53
N SER A 221 14.23 -3.95 3.87
CA SER A 221 13.00 -4.10 3.11
C SER A 221 13.03 -3.31 1.81
N GLN A 222 12.61 -3.95 0.72
CA GLN A 222 12.46 -3.30 -0.58
C GLN A 222 11.16 -3.78 -1.23
N THR A 223 10.34 -2.84 -1.64
CA THR A 223 9.10 -3.12 -2.37
C THR A 223 9.06 -2.30 -3.64
N TYR A 224 8.67 -2.92 -4.74
CA TYR A 224 8.48 -2.21 -6.01
C TYR A 224 7.33 -2.80 -6.80
N ALA A 225 6.67 -1.92 -7.56
CA ALA A 225 5.53 -2.27 -8.38
C ALA A 225 5.57 -1.55 -9.72
N GLY A 226 5.10 -2.22 -10.76
CA GLY A 226 4.84 -1.64 -12.07
C GLY A 226 3.34 -1.64 -12.35
N THR A 227 2.82 -0.53 -12.88
CA THR A 227 1.41 -0.38 -13.22
C THR A 227 1.27 0.11 -14.65
N GLY A 228 0.39 -0.54 -15.44
CA GLY A 228 -0.06 -0.07 -16.73
C GLY A 228 -1.54 0.31 -16.67
N THR A 229 -1.91 1.48 -17.18
CA THR A 229 -3.32 1.93 -17.20
C THR A 229 -3.69 2.42 -18.60
N LEU A 230 -4.66 1.80 -19.22
CA LEU A 230 -5.31 2.29 -20.43
C LEU A 230 -6.56 3.09 -19.99
N ARG A 231 -6.67 4.34 -20.45
CA ARG A 231 -7.80 5.22 -20.11
C ARG A 231 -8.49 5.70 -21.38
N TYR A 232 -9.81 5.66 -21.33
CA TYR A 232 -10.70 6.31 -22.30
C TYR A 232 -11.54 7.37 -21.59
N VAL A 233 -11.69 8.53 -22.19
CA VAL A 233 -12.54 9.63 -21.69
C VAL A 233 -13.61 9.89 -22.75
N TRP A 234 -14.88 9.75 -22.39
CA TRP A 234 -16.04 9.99 -23.27
C TRP A 234 -16.60 11.40 -23.10
#